data_0d4356bdce5e409a5fcb46216f0dfef2
#
_entry.id   0d4356bdce5e409a5fcb46216f0dfef2
#
_cell.length_a   1.000
_cell.length_b   1.000
_cell.length_c   1.000
_cell.angle_alpha   90.00
_cell.angle_beta   90.00
_cell.angle_gamma   90.00
#
_symmetry.space_group_name_H-M   'P 1'
#
loop_
_entity.id
_entity.type
_entity.pdbx_description
1 polymer ?
#
loop_
_entity_poly.entity_id
_entity_poly.type
_entity_poly.pdbx_seq_one_letter_code
_entity_poly.pdbx_strand_id
1 'polypeptide(L)'
;MHLVSVPPLLAFIKKHPASKQAVLTWCDEVKKAQWQHPADIKRQFATASILKSRRVVFNLKGNDYRVVVAVAYNMGFVYEIGRAHV
;
A
#
# COMPACT_ATOMS: atom_id res chain seq x y z
N MET A 1 0.14 -9.09 6.92
CA MET A 1 -0.95 -8.15 7.27
C MET A 1 -2.21 -8.49 6.49
N HIS A 2 -3.36 -8.25 7.05
CA HIS A 2 -4.62 -8.42 6.34
C HIS A 2 -4.94 -7.12 5.58
N LEU A 3 -5.03 -7.21 4.26
CA LEU A 3 -5.30 -6.05 3.39
C LEU A 3 -6.80 -5.91 3.16
N VAL A 4 -7.36 -4.77 3.54
CA VAL A 4 -8.77 -4.44 3.38
C VAL A 4 -8.94 -3.48 2.20
N SER A 5 -10.09 -3.50 1.54
CA SER A 5 -10.45 -2.62 0.43
C SER A 5 -9.76 -2.99 -0.90
N VAL A 6 -9.63 -4.30 -1.17
CA VAL A 6 -9.08 -4.80 -2.44
C VAL A 6 -9.93 -4.39 -3.66
N PRO A 7 -11.27 -4.42 -3.61
CA PRO A 7 -12.08 -4.05 -4.78
C PRO A 7 -11.77 -2.66 -5.36
N PRO A 8 -11.55 -1.57 -4.57
CA PRO A 8 -11.15 -0.29 -5.14
C PRO A 8 -9.81 -0.34 -5.88
N LEU A 9 -8.87 -1.19 -5.43
CA LEU A 9 -7.60 -1.36 -6.13
C LEU A 9 -7.78 -2.08 -7.46
N LEU A 10 -8.66 -3.06 -7.52
CA LEU A 10 -8.98 -3.75 -8.78
C LEU A 10 -9.63 -2.79 -9.77
N ALA A 11 -10.52 -1.92 -9.30
CA ALA A 11 -11.13 -0.89 -10.15
C ALA A 11 -10.08 0.09 -10.67
N PHE A 12 -9.11 0.46 -9.85
CA PHE A 12 -7.99 1.32 -10.25
C PHE A 12 -7.15 0.66 -11.34
N ILE A 13 -6.84 -0.63 -11.21
CA ILE A 13 -6.10 -1.39 -12.21
C ILE A 13 -6.84 -1.38 -13.54
N LYS A 14 -8.16 -1.56 -13.51
CA LYS A 14 -8.98 -1.56 -14.71
C LYS A 14 -8.91 -0.21 -15.43
N LYS A 15 -8.90 0.89 -14.67
CA LYS A 15 -8.79 2.25 -15.20
C LYS A 15 -7.36 2.56 -15.66
N HIS A 16 -6.36 2.00 -15.00
CA HIS A 16 -4.94 2.23 -15.27
C HIS A 16 -4.23 0.87 -15.45
N PRO A 17 -4.41 0.21 -16.61
CA PRO A 17 -3.86 -1.16 -16.80
C PRO A 17 -2.35 -1.26 -16.61
N ALA A 18 -1.61 -0.17 -16.89
CA ALA A 18 -0.16 -0.16 -16.70
C ALA A 18 0.25 -0.30 -15.24
N SER A 19 -0.65 -0.04 -14.28
CA SER A 19 -0.37 -0.19 -12.86
C SER A 19 -0.51 -1.63 -12.37
N LYS A 20 -1.08 -2.53 -13.16
CA LYS A 20 -1.51 -3.85 -12.70
C LYS A 20 -0.41 -4.63 -11.98
N GLN A 21 0.75 -4.78 -12.62
CA GLN A 21 1.84 -5.58 -12.06
C GLN A 21 2.33 -4.99 -10.73
N ALA A 22 2.53 -3.67 -10.69
CA ALA A 22 3.01 -3.00 -9.49
C ALA A 22 2.00 -3.10 -8.34
N VAL A 23 0.71 -2.91 -8.61
CA VAL A 23 -0.33 -2.99 -7.59
C VAL A 23 -0.47 -4.42 -7.06
N LEU A 24 -0.49 -5.43 -7.94
CA LEU A 24 -0.64 -6.82 -7.50
C LEU A 24 0.58 -7.28 -6.71
N THR A 25 1.78 -6.90 -7.11
CA THR A 25 3.00 -7.21 -6.36
C THR A 25 2.96 -6.56 -4.98
N TRP A 26 2.57 -5.29 -4.91
CA TRP A 26 2.42 -4.60 -3.64
C TRP A 26 1.40 -5.29 -2.73
N CYS A 27 0.24 -5.67 -3.26
CA CYS A 27 -0.78 -6.39 -2.50
C CYS A 27 -0.23 -7.69 -1.92
N ASP A 28 0.50 -8.46 -2.72
CA ASP A 28 1.10 -9.72 -2.29
C ASP A 28 2.12 -9.50 -1.17
N GLU A 29 2.98 -8.49 -1.32
CA GLU A 29 3.99 -8.16 -0.31
C GLU A 29 3.34 -7.71 1.00
N VAL A 30 2.28 -6.90 0.94
CA VAL A 30 1.54 -6.46 2.13
C VAL A 30 0.90 -7.65 2.84
N LYS A 31 0.29 -8.57 2.11
CA LYS A 31 -0.35 -9.74 2.69
C LYS A 31 0.63 -10.64 3.42
N LYS A 32 1.87 -10.72 2.95
CA LYS A 32 2.92 -11.53 3.57
C LYS A 32 3.66 -10.81 4.69
N ALA A 33 3.53 -9.49 4.78
CA ALA A 33 4.24 -8.70 5.77
C ALA A 33 3.68 -8.89 7.18
N GLN A 34 4.55 -8.63 8.18
CA GLN A 34 4.17 -8.65 9.59
C GLN A 34 4.74 -7.41 10.26
N TRP A 35 4.20 -6.26 9.90
CA TRP A 35 4.68 -4.98 10.41
C TRP A 35 4.17 -4.72 11.83
N GLN A 36 5.07 -4.40 12.74
CA GLN A 36 4.73 -4.01 14.11
C GLN A 36 5.00 -2.52 14.36
N HIS A 37 5.86 -1.93 13.56
CA HIS A 37 6.27 -0.52 13.69
C HIS A 37 6.44 0.09 12.31
N PRO A 38 6.35 1.42 12.18
CA PRO A 38 6.62 2.11 10.91
C PRO A 38 8.00 1.79 10.32
N ALA A 39 9.01 1.56 11.17
CA ALA A 39 10.34 1.19 10.71
C ALA A 39 10.35 -0.10 9.90
N ASP A 40 9.46 -1.05 10.22
CA ASP A 40 9.36 -2.31 9.47
C ASP A 40 8.92 -2.05 8.04
N ILE A 41 8.00 -1.09 7.85
CA ILE A 41 7.54 -0.70 6.52
C ILE A 41 8.68 -0.05 5.73
N LYS A 42 9.39 0.90 6.35
CA LYS A 42 10.51 1.59 5.68
C LYS A 42 11.63 0.64 5.29
N ARG A 43 11.84 -0.41 6.07
CA ARG A 43 12.87 -1.40 5.78
C ARG A 43 12.53 -2.21 4.53
N GLN A 44 11.24 -2.51 4.33
CA GLN A 44 10.76 -3.26 3.19
C GLN A 44 10.50 -2.36 1.96
N PHE A 45 9.97 -1.16 2.20
CA PHE A 45 9.63 -0.19 1.16
C PHE A 45 10.36 1.13 1.45
N ALA A 46 11.58 1.27 0.94
CA ALA A 46 12.44 2.41 1.25
C ALA A 46 11.84 3.76 0.82
N THR A 47 11.02 3.76 -0.23
CA THR A 47 10.39 4.99 -0.74
C THR A 47 9.05 5.31 -0.09
N ALA A 48 8.57 4.47 0.84
CA ALA A 48 7.32 4.75 1.53
C ALA A 48 7.45 5.97 2.43
N SER A 49 6.39 6.77 2.51
CA SER A 49 6.31 7.93 3.39
C SER A 49 5.43 7.61 4.58
N ILE A 50 5.99 7.75 5.78
CA ILE A 50 5.25 7.52 7.02
C ILE A 50 4.64 8.84 7.46
N LEU A 51 3.31 8.87 7.55
CA LEU A 51 2.55 10.06 7.93
C LEU A 51 1.98 9.91 9.33
N LYS A 52 1.40 11.00 9.85
CA LYS A 52 0.70 10.97 11.14
C LYS A 52 -0.53 10.08 11.07
N SER A 53 -1.06 9.70 12.24
CA SER A 53 -2.29 8.90 12.39
C SER A 53 -2.18 7.54 11.72
N ARG A 54 -0.99 6.93 11.78
CA ARG A 54 -0.74 5.59 11.24
C ARG A 54 -1.01 5.46 9.75
N ARG A 55 -0.86 6.55 9.00
CA ARG A 55 -1.00 6.54 7.56
C ARG A 55 0.33 6.39 6.86
N VAL A 56 0.33 5.71 5.74
CA VAL A 56 1.53 5.46 4.95
C VAL A 56 1.20 5.66 3.49
N VAL A 57 2.10 6.32 2.77
CA VAL A 57 2.01 6.47 1.31
C VAL A 57 3.03 5.57 0.67
N PHE A 58 2.57 4.68 -0.21
CA PHE A 58 3.46 3.84 -1.02
C PHE A 58 3.52 4.39 -2.43
N ASN A 59 4.73 4.49 -2.95
CA ASN A 59 4.97 4.86 -4.34
C ASN A 59 5.17 3.59 -5.15
N LEU A 60 4.41 3.43 -6.22
CA LEU A 60 4.44 2.24 -7.05
C LEU A 60 4.90 2.60 -8.45
N LYS A 61 5.54 1.64 -9.16
CA LYS A 61 6.02 1.80 -10.52
C LYS A 61 6.86 3.06 -10.69
N GLY A 62 7.94 3.15 -9.89
CA GLY A 62 8.87 4.28 -9.98
C GLY A 62 8.24 5.64 -9.73
N ASN A 63 7.25 5.73 -8.82
CA ASN A 63 6.51 6.94 -8.44
C ASN A 63 5.39 7.35 -9.42
N ASP A 64 5.03 6.52 -10.38
CA ASP A 64 3.92 6.83 -11.29
C ASP A 64 2.57 6.74 -10.58
N TYR A 65 2.46 5.88 -9.57
CA TYR A 65 1.23 5.66 -8.84
C TYR A 65 1.48 5.74 -7.34
N ARG A 66 0.45 6.16 -6.59
CA ARG A 66 0.50 6.24 -5.13
C ARG A 66 -0.68 5.52 -4.51
N VAL A 67 -0.42 4.82 -3.40
CA VAL A 67 -1.46 4.21 -2.58
C VAL A 67 -1.29 4.72 -1.16
N VAL A 68 -2.37 5.25 -0.58
CA VAL A 68 -2.39 5.71 0.80
C VAL A 68 -3.16 4.71 1.63
N VAL A 69 -2.58 4.28 2.73
CA VAL A 69 -3.19 3.30 3.62
C VAL A 69 -3.16 3.79 5.07
N ALA A 70 -4.04 3.23 5.89
CA ALA A 70 -3.94 3.28 7.34
C ALA A 70 -3.51 1.90 7.82
N VAL A 71 -2.58 1.85 8.77
CA VAL A 71 -2.06 0.59 9.30
C VAL A 71 -2.43 0.45 10.77
N ALA A 72 -3.16 -0.62 11.10
CA ALA A 72 -3.45 -1.00 12.46
C ALA A 72 -2.43 -2.06 12.87
N TYR A 73 -1.28 -1.62 13.38
CA TYR A 73 -0.15 -2.50 13.66
C TYR A 73 -0.49 -3.60 14.66
N ASN A 74 -1.17 -3.24 15.74
CA ASN A 74 -1.54 -4.20 16.79
C ASN A 74 -2.60 -5.21 16.37
N MET A 75 -3.37 -4.90 15.34
CA MET A 75 -4.44 -5.78 14.83
C MET A 75 -4.03 -6.53 13.58
N GLY A 76 -2.94 -6.12 12.94
CA GLY A 76 -2.46 -6.74 11.72
C GLY A 76 -3.27 -6.40 10.48
N PHE A 77 -3.91 -5.22 10.43
CA PHE A 77 -4.71 -4.78 9.29
C PHE A 77 -4.07 -3.61 8.56
N VAL A 78 -4.23 -3.61 7.24
CA VAL A 78 -3.88 -2.49 6.37
C VAL A 78 -5.15 -2.09 5.60
N TYR A 79 -5.56 -0.83 5.75
CA TYR A 79 -6.76 -0.29 5.11
C TYR A 79 -6.35 0.64 3.98
N GLU A 80 -6.71 0.30 2.75
CA GLU A 80 -6.48 1.21 1.63
C GLU A 80 -7.47 2.38 1.72
N ILE A 81 -6.96 3.62 1.71
CA ILE A 81 -7.76 4.83 1.87
C ILE A 81 -7.86 5.59 0.56
N GLY A 82 -6.77 5.67 -0.20
CA GLY A 82 -6.74 6.42 -1.43
C GLY A 82 -5.68 5.91 -2.38
N ARG A 83 -5.78 6.33 -3.64
CA ARG A 83 -4.87 5.95 -4.70
C ARG A 83 -4.90 7.01 -5.79
N ALA A 84 -3.78 7.17 -6.49
CA ALA A 84 -3.68 8.17 -7.54
C ALA A 84 -2.64 7.78 -8.58
N HIS A 85 -2.87 8.21 -9.81
CA HIS A 85 -1.88 8.27 -10.85
C HIS A 85 -1.23 9.64 -10.78
N VAL A 86 0.07 9.66 -10.61
CA VAL A 86 0.83 10.91 -10.44
C VAL A 86 1.29 11.44 -11.80
#